data_78a853c1ec72b8739966ffb16b61da36
#
_entry.id   78a853c1ec72b8739966ffb16b61da36
#
_cell.length_a   1.000
_cell.length_b   1.000
_cell.length_c   1.000
_cell.angle_alpha   90.00
_cell.angle_beta   90.00
_cell.angle_gamma   90.00
#
_symmetry.space_group_name_H-M   'P 1'
#
loop_
_entity.id
_entity.type
_entity.pdbx_description
1 polymer ?
#
loop_
_entity_poly.entity_id
_entity_poly.type
_entity_poly.pdbx_seq_one_letter_code
_entity_poly.pdbx_strand_id
1 'polypeptide(L)'
;MEIKRVCALYFSATGNTEKTVAAFAETLAEQLGVPWERLPFTKPAEREQDYVFADTDLVVVGTPTYAGKLPNKILPDLKARLHGNGALAAAIVTFGNRSYDNALAELCAVLEADGFHTLAGGAFVGRHAFTDKLAAGRPDWDDRKEMRTFAKTIADKVKYLTDIPAPIAVPGDAEAPYYVPKGTDGQPAKFLKAKPQTDPAKCTNCGACARVCPMGAIDPSDVCSVPGTCIKCQACVRKCTKHAKYFDDAAFLSHVAMLEQHFTEPKKNEVFL
;
A
#
# COMPACT_ATOMS: atom_id res chain seq x y z
N MET A 1 -23.28 -12.69 -11.80
CA MET A 1 -22.94 -11.27 -12.14
C MET A 1 -21.96 -11.26 -13.30
N GLU A 2 -22.12 -10.33 -14.27
CA GLU A 2 -21.21 -10.24 -15.43
C GLU A 2 -20.14 -9.18 -15.15
N ILE A 3 -18.86 -9.57 -15.07
CA ILE A 3 -17.75 -8.63 -14.97
C ILE A 3 -17.30 -8.25 -16.38
N LYS A 4 -17.18 -6.96 -16.64
CA LYS A 4 -16.75 -6.41 -17.94
C LYS A 4 -15.34 -5.85 -17.92
N ARG A 5 -14.80 -5.52 -16.73
CA ARG A 5 -13.49 -4.90 -16.57
C ARG A 5 -12.90 -5.22 -15.19
N VAL A 6 -11.57 -5.37 -15.12
CA VAL A 6 -10.82 -5.43 -13.86
C VAL A 6 -10.04 -4.13 -13.71
N CYS A 7 -10.10 -3.50 -12.54
CA CYS A 7 -9.38 -2.27 -12.24
C CYS A 7 -8.35 -2.51 -11.14
N ALA A 8 -7.14 -2.00 -11.30
CA ALA A 8 -6.05 -2.04 -10.33
C ALA A 8 -5.86 -0.65 -9.71
N LEU A 9 -6.53 -0.36 -8.59
CA LEU A 9 -6.39 0.92 -7.89
C LEU A 9 -5.43 0.77 -6.71
N TYR A 10 -4.42 1.66 -6.63
CA TYR A 10 -3.39 1.50 -5.61
C TYR A 10 -2.73 2.80 -5.16
N PHE A 11 -2.44 2.87 -3.84
CA PHE A 11 -1.43 3.77 -3.30
C PHE A 11 -0.11 3.01 -3.12
N SER A 12 0.99 3.46 -3.74
CA SER A 12 2.27 2.74 -3.73
C SER A 12 3.47 3.68 -3.80
N ALA A 13 3.97 4.14 -2.64
CA ALA A 13 5.10 5.08 -2.58
C ALA A 13 6.43 4.50 -3.10
N THR A 14 6.67 3.19 -2.90
CA THR A 14 7.94 2.52 -3.27
C THR A 14 7.80 1.45 -4.36
N GLY A 15 6.59 1.28 -4.91
CA GLY A 15 6.31 0.37 -6.02
C GLY A 15 5.92 -1.06 -5.63
N ASN A 16 5.99 -1.47 -4.37
CA ASN A 16 5.64 -2.85 -3.98
C ASN A 16 4.14 -3.11 -4.11
N THR A 17 3.29 -2.26 -3.52
CA THR A 17 1.83 -2.41 -3.61
C THR A 17 1.35 -2.35 -5.06
N GLU A 18 1.87 -1.41 -5.87
CA GLU A 18 1.59 -1.32 -7.30
C GLU A 18 1.83 -2.65 -8.01
N LYS A 19 3.02 -3.23 -7.84
CA LYS A 19 3.39 -4.51 -8.48
C LYS A 19 2.47 -5.65 -8.06
N THR A 20 2.12 -5.71 -6.77
CA THR A 20 1.22 -6.72 -6.23
C THR A 20 -0.18 -6.57 -6.82
N VAL A 21 -0.78 -5.39 -6.75
CA VAL A 21 -2.14 -5.12 -7.23
C VAL A 21 -2.26 -5.29 -8.74
N ALA A 22 -1.26 -4.81 -9.50
CA ALA A 22 -1.24 -4.98 -10.96
C ALA A 22 -1.16 -6.46 -11.35
N ALA A 23 -0.32 -7.27 -10.70
CA ALA A 23 -0.22 -8.70 -11.00
C ALA A 23 -1.53 -9.46 -10.65
N PHE A 24 -2.21 -9.03 -9.58
CA PHE A 24 -3.53 -9.54 -9.23
C PHE A 24 -4.57 -9.23 -10.30
N ALA A 25 -4.69 -7.95 -10.68
CA ALA A 25 -5.66 -7.50 -11.69
C ALA A 25 -5.42 -8.16 -13.04
N GLU A 26 -4.17 -8.27 -13.46
CA GLU A 26 -3.78 -8.96 -14.70
C GLU A 26 -4.23 -10.42 -14.68
N THR A 27 -3.93 -11.16 -13.60
CA THR A 27 -4.33 -12.57 -13.46
C THR A 27 -5.85 -12.72 -13.43
N LEU A 28 -6.57 -11.86 -12.72
CA LEU A 28 -8.04 -11.86 -12.68
C LEU A 28 -8.63 -11.62 -14.08
N ALA A 29 -8.13 -10.62 -14.78
CA ALA A 29 -8.57 -10.26 -16.13
C ALA A 29 -8.34 -11.40 -17.13
N GLU A 30 -7.16 -12.05 -17.10
CA GLU A 30 -6.87 -13.23 -17.90
C GLU A 30 -7.84 -14.38 -17.62
N GLN A 31 -8.16 -14.65 -16.34
CA GLN A 31 -9.07 -15.74 -15.96
C GLN A 31 -10.53 -15.45 -16.31
N LEU A 32 -10.93 -14.18 -16.32
CA LEU A 32 -12.29 -13.75 -16.63
C LEU A 32 -12.49 -13.44 -18.13
N GLY A 33 -11.40 -13.31 -18.90
CA GLY A 33 -11.45 -12.97 -20.33
C GLY A 33 -11.86 -11.52 -20.57
N VAL A 34 -11.52 -10.58 -19.68
CA VAL A 34 -11.92 -9.18 -19.75
C VAL A 34 -10.67 -8.25 -19.76
N PRO A 35 -10.79 -7.00 -20.23
CA PRO A 35 -9.72 -6.01 -20.13
C PRO A 35 -9.43 -5.61 -18.69
N TRP A 36 -8.22 -5.09 -18.45
CA TRP A 36 -7.87 -4.48 -17.18
C TRP A 36 -7.12 -3.15 -17.36
N GLU A 37 -7.14 -2.31 -16.33
CA GLU A 37 -6.47 -1.02 -16.32
C GLU A 37 -5.83 -0.72 -14.97
N ARG A 38 -4.81 0.16 -14.99
CA ARG A 38 -4.14 0.68 -13.80
C ARG A 38 -4.73 2.03 -13.45
N LEU A 39 -5.09 2.18 -12.18
CA LEU A 39 -5.61 3.41 -11.61
C LEU A 39 -4.69 3.85 -10.45
N PRO A 40 -3.60 4.59 -10.74
CA PRO A 40 -2.68 5.04 -9.70
C PRO A 40 -3.36 6.07 -8.79
N PHE A 41 -3.15 5.92 -7.48
CA PHE A 41 -3.66 6.79 -6.43
C PHE A 41 -2.52 7.32 -5.53
N THR A 42 -1.31 7.42 -6.06
CA THR A 42 -0.08 7.66 -5.29
C THR A 42 0.29 9.14 -5.22
N LYS A 43 0.28 9.84 -6.34
CA LYS A 43 0.66 11.27 -6.40
C LYS A 43 -0.49 12.18 -6.03
N PRO A 44 -0.22 13.44 -5.56
CA PRO A 44 -1.29 14.37 -5.25
C PRO A 44 -2.29 14.56 -6.39
N ALA A 45 -1.83 14.83 -7.62
CA ALA A 45 -2.69 15.01 -8.77
C ALA A 45 -3.57 13.79 -9.10
N GLU A 46 -3.12 12.58 -8.81
CA GLU A 46 -3.90 11.36 -8.99
C GLU A 46 -5.05 11.26 -7.98
N ARG A 47 -4.97 11.94 -6.84
CA ARG A 47 -6.00 11.96 -5.79
C ARG A 47 -6.93 13.19 -5.86
N GLU A 48 -6.77 14.03 -6.86
CA GLU A 48 -7.66 15.19 -7.09
C GLU A 48 -8.89 14.82 -7.93
N GLN A 49 -8.91 13.66 -8.58
CA GLN A 49 -10.03 13.16 -9.38
C GLN A 49 -10.83 12.09 -8.64
N ASP A 50 -12.09 11.93 -9.01
CA ASP A 50 -12.94 10.85 -8.53
C ASP A 50 -12.72 9.58 -9.35
N TYR A 51 -12.82 8.44 -8.68
CA TYR A 51 -12.77 7.10 -9.27
C TYR A 51 -14.15 6.47 -9.12
N VAL A 52 -14.90 6.47 -10.21
CA VAL A 52 -16.29 6.00 -10.24
C VAL A 52 -16.34 4.64 -10.93
N PHE A 53 -16.88 3.66 -10.25
CA PHE A 53 -17.01 2.28 -10.74
C PHE A 53 -18.47 1.93 -11.01
N ALA A 54 -18.70 0.82 -11.66
CA ALA A 54 -20.01 0.25 -11.94
C ALA A 54 -20.11 -1.17 -11.34
N ASP A 55 -21.30 -1.68 -11.18
CA ASP A 55 -21.60 -3.04 -10.70
C ASP A 55 -21.05 -4.17 -11.60
N THR A 56 -20.57 -3.81 -12.80
CA THR A 56 -19.86 -4.70 -13.73
C THR A 56 -18.33 -4.62 -13.61
N ASP A 57 -17.81 -3.84 -12.68
CA ASP A 57 -16.36 -3.76 -12.42
C ASP A 57 -15.94 -4.68 -11.28
N LEU A 58 -14.76 -5.30 -11.41
CA LEU A 58 -14.04 -5.94 -10.33
C LEU A 58 -12.80 -5.11 -10.00
N VAL A 59 -12.77 -4.52 -8.81
CA VAL A 59 -11.72 -3.58 -8.43
C VAL A 59 -10.76 -4.21 -7.43
N VAL A 60 -9.49 -4.34 -7.79
CA VAL A 60 -8.42 -4.70 -6.84
C VAL A 60 -7.90 -3.41 -6.24
N VAL A 61 -8.21 -3.17 -4.97
CA VAL A 61 -7.77 -1.97 -4.25
C VAL A 61 -6.63 -2.30 -3.33
N GLY A 62 -5.49 -1.62 -3.47
CA GLY A 62 -4.32 -1.92 -2.66
C GLY A 62 -3.63 -0.73 -2.02
N THR A 63 -3.24 -0.92 -0.74
CA THR A 63 -2.47 0.05 0.03
C THR A 63 -1.34 -0.62 0.80
N PRO A 64 -0.24 0.10 1.11
CA PRO A 64 0.72 -0.39 2.11
C PRO A 64 0.16 -0.19 3.52
N THR A 65 0.63 -1.02 4.44
CA THR A 65 0.37 -0.86 5.87
C THR A 65 1.33 0.15 6.50
N TYR A 66 0.82 1.20 7.11
CA TYR A 66 1.58 2.19 7.87
C TYR A 66 1.13 2.17 9.34
N ALA A 67 2.05 1.78 10.22
CA ALA A 67 1.76 1.64 11.65
C ALA A 67 0.49 0.81 11.94
N GLY A 68 0.35 -0.32 11.22
CA GLY A 68 -0.72 -1.29 11.43
C GLY A 68 -2.07 -0.93 10.82
N LYS A 69 -2.18 0.19 10.10
CA LYS A 69 -3.41 0.68 9.44
C LYS A 69 -3.13 1.25 8.05
N LEU A 70 -4.14 1.80 7.39
CA LEU A 70 -3.98 2.52 6.15
C LEU A 70 -3.18 3.82 6.37
N PRO A 71 -2.46 4.33 5.36
CA PRO A 71 -1.72 5.59 5.50
C PRO A 71 -2.65 6.76 5.85
N ASN A 72 -2.59 7.26 7.07
CA ASN A 72 -3.52 8.25 7.65
C ASN A 72 -3.66 9.56 6.85
N LYS A 73 -2.65 9.92 6.07
CA LYS A 73 -2.68 11.13 5.21
C LYS A 73 -3.28 10.87 3.83
N ILE A 74 -3.50 9.61 3.48
CA ILE A 74 -4.08 9.17 2.22
C ILE A 74 -5.53 8.71 2.43
N LEU A 75 -5.85 8.19 3.60
CA LEU A 75 -7.17 7.69 3.95
C LEU A 75 -8.32 8.69 3.70
N PRO A 76 -8.19 10.00 4.02
CA PRO A 76 -9.23 10.97 3.70
C PRO A 76 -9.52 11.09 2.19
N ASP A 77 -8.47 11.10 1.37
CA ASP A 77 -8.63 11.15 -0.09
C ASP A 77 -9.29 9.86 -0.59
N LEU A 78 -8.88 8.70 -0.06
CA LEU A 78 -9.47 7.41 -0.43
C LEU A 78 -10.99 7.42 -0.21
N LYS A 79 -11.44 7.80 0.99
CA LYS A 79 -12.85 7.91 1.36
C LYS A 79 -13.63 8.96 0.55
N ALA A 80 -12.97 10.01 0.10
CA ALA A 80 -13.63 11.10 -0.61
C ALA A 80 -13.72 10.87 -2.12
N ARG A 81 -12.86 10.03 -2.69
CA ARG A 81 -12.67 9.92 -4.14
C ARG A 81 -13.08 8.58 -4.75
N LEU A 82 -13.34 7.56 -3.92
CA LEU A 82 -13.79 6.26 -4.41
C LEU A 82 -15.32 6.17 -4.35
N HIS A 83 -15.92 5.73 -5.45
CA HIS A 83 -17.36 5.54 -5.56
C HIS A 83 -17.63 4.17 -6.19
N GLY A 84 -17.93 3.17 -5.34
CA GLY A 84 -18.05 1.78 -5.73
C GLY A 84 -19.29 1.46 -6.56
N ASN A 85 -20.44 2.09 -6.25
CA ASN A 85 -21.72 1.91 -6.96
C ASN A 85 -22.09 0.43 -7.21
N GLY A 86 -21.81 -0.44 -6.24
CA GLY A 86 -22.08 -1.87 -6.33
C GLY A 86 -20.98 -2.70 -7.00
N ALA A 87 -19.83 -2.12 -7.35
CA ALA A 87 -18.68 -2.87 -7.86
C ALA A 87 -18.18 -3.92 -6.87
N LEU A 88 -17.73 -5.07 -7.38
CA LEU A 88 -17.02 -6.05 -6.57
C LEU A 88 -15.61 -5.56 -6.24
N ALA A 89 -15.13 -5.83 -5.02
CA ALA A 89 -13.77 -5.45 -4.62
C ALA A 89 -12.97 -6.60 -4.00
N ALA A 90 -11.67 -6.66 -4.34
CA ALA A 90 -10.67 -7.42 -3.64
C ALA A 90 -9.74 -6.45 -2.89
N ALA A 91 -9.74 -6.51 -1.56
CA ALA A 91 -8.94 -5.65 -0.70
C ALA A 91 -7.52 -6.23 -0.51
N ILE A 92 -6.48 -5.50 -0.86
CA ILE A 92 -5.09 -5.95 -0.78
C ILE A 92 -4.28 -4.99 0.08
N VAL A 93 -3.61 -5.49 1.12
CA VAL A 93 -2.62 -4.73 1.86
C VAL A 93 -1.24 -5.34 1.70
N THR A 94 -0.21 -4.48 1.64
CA THR A 94 1.19 -4.93 1.66
C THR A 94 1.88 -4.47 2.94
N PHE A 95 2.73 -5.30 3.51
CA PHE A 95 3.42 -4.99 4.77
C PHE A 95 4.87 -5.47 4.79
N GLY A 96 5.69 -4.79 5.60
CA GLY A 96 7.15 -4.98 5.65
C GLY A 96 7.62 -5.92 6.75
N ASN A 97 7.13 -7.15 6.83
CA ASN A 97 7.55 -8.22 7.76
C ASN A 97 7.19 -8.03 9.26
N ARG A 98 6.80 -6.84 9.73
CA ARG A 98 6.34 -6.71 11.12
C ARG A 98 4.94 -7.32 11.31
N SER A 99 3.94 -6.68 10.79
CA SER A 99 2.53 -7.10 10.78
C SER A 99 1.72 -6.11 9.93
N TYR A 100 0.57 -6.55 9.43
CA TYR A 100 -0.42 -5.66 8.83
C TYR A 100 -1.49 -5.22 9.86
N ASP A 101 -1.51 -5.83 11.05
CA ASP A 101 -2.43 -5.55 12.17
C ASP A 101 -3.88 -5.36 11.68
N ASN A 102 -4.39 -4.12 11.70
CA ASN A 102 -5.77 -3.79 11.37
C ASN A 102 -5.95 -3.20 9.96
N ALA A 103 -4.88 -3.12 9.15
CA ALA A 103 -4.94 -2.42 7.86
C ALA A 103 -5.91 -3.08 6.87
N LEU A 104 -6.00 -4.42 6.85
CA LEU A 104 -6.91 -5.13 5.95
C LEU A 104 -8.38 -4.91 6.36
N ALA A 105 -8.67 -5.01 7.66
CA ALA A 105 -10.02 -4.73 8.19
C ALA A 105 -10.45 -3.29 7.90
N GLU A 106 -9.54 -2.32 8.09
CA GLU A 106 -9.82 -0.91 7.78
C GLU A 106 -10.07 -0.71 6.27
N LEU A 107 -9.30 -1.36 5.39
CA LEU A 107 -9.51 -1.26 3.94
C LEU A 107 -10.86 -1.84 3.54
N CYS A 108 -11.23 -3.02 4.03
CA CYS A 108 -12.54 -3.62 3.77
C CYS A 108 -13.68 -2.70 4.24
N ALA A 109 -13.59 -2.17 5.46
CA ALA A 109 -14.61 -1.27 5.99
C ALA A 109 -14.75 0.03 5.18
N VAL A 110 -13.65 0.59 4.70
CA VAL A 110 -13.67 1.78 3.82
C VAL A 110 -14.35 1.45 2.50
N LEU A 111 -13.99 0.34 1.86
CA LEU A 111 -14.57 -0.07 0.57
C LEU A 111 -16.08 -0.31 0.68
N GLU A 112 -16.53 -1.01 1.71
CA GLU A 112 -17.99 -1.22 1.94
C GLU A 112 -18.71 0.13 2.14
N ALA A 113 -18.13 1.04 2.91
CA ALA A 113 -18.70 2.37 3.14
C ALA A 113 -18.74 3.23 1.87
N ASP A 114 -17.80 3.02 0.94
CA ASP A 114 -17.72 3.72 -0.35
C ASP A 114 -18.54 3.01 -1.46
N GLY A 115 -19.40 2.03 -1.08
CA GLY A 115 -20.37 1.37 -1.97
C GLY A 115 -19.81 0.23 -2.82
N PHE A 116 -18.69 -0.38 -2.41
CA PHE A 116 -18.21 -1.64 -2.97
C PHE A 116 -18.77 -2.84 -2.21
N HIS A 117 -18.67 -4.02 -2.83
CA HIS A 117 -18.92 -5.31 -2.20
C HIS A 117 -17.61 -6.08 -2.12
N THR A 118 -17.02 -6.16 -0.92
CA THR A 118 -15.75 -6.86 -0.71
C THR A 118 -15.96 -8.38 -0.72
N LEU A 119 -15.34 -9.06 -1.68
CA LEU A 119 -15.50 -10.52 -1.85
C LEU A 119 -14.25 -11.32 -1.48
N ALA A 120 -13.12 -10.63 -1.34
CA ALA A 120 -11.83 -11.22 -1.00
C ALA A 120 -10.91 -10.21 -0.31
N GLY A 121 -10.04 -10.72 0.55
CA GLY A 121 -9.01 -9.93 1.23
C GLY A 121 -7.65 -10.61 1.22
N GLY A 122 -6.56 -9.85 1.11
CA GLY A 122 -5.21 -10.40 1.16
C GLY A 122 -4.19 -9.45 1.78
N ALA A 123 -3.31 -10.00 2.62
CA ALA A 123 -2.17 -9.31 3.21
C ALA A 123 -0.87 -9.96 2.71
N PHE A 124 -0.08 -9.20 1.94
CA PHE A 124 1.12 -9.72 1.27
C PHE A 124 2.39 -9.07 1.79
N VAL A 125 3.38 -9.92 2.07
CA VAL A 125 4.69 -9.47 2.53
C VAL A 125 5.45 -8.83 1.37
N GLY A 126 6.04 -7.67 1.65
CA GLY A 126 6.95 -6.99 0.74
C GLY A 126 8.18 -6.47 1.46
N ARG A 127 9.25 -6.15 0.73
CA ARG A 127 10.44 -5.56 1.32
C ARG A 127 10.09 -4.33 2.17
N HIS A 128 10.61 -4.28 3.38
CA HIS A 128 10.35 -3.17 4.31
C HIS A 128 10.83 -1.84 3.71
N ALA A 129 10.03 -0.76 3.85
CA ALA A 129 10.38 0.53 3.26
C ALA A 129 11.61 1.16 3.92
N PHE A 130 11.77 1.01 5.24
CA PHE A 130 12.82 1.67 6.03
C PHE A 130 14.18 0.99 5.97
N THR A 131 14.24 -0.31 5.68
CA THR A 131 15.46 -1.10 5.73
C THR A 131 15.45 -2.20 4.67
N ASP A 132 16.64 -2.61 4.22
CA ASP A 132 16.81 -3.74 3.29
C ASP A 132 17.03 -5.08 4.03
N LYS A 133 17.11 -5.08 5.37
CA LYS A 133 17.32 -6.31 6.15
C LYS A 133 16.03 -7.11 6.38
N LEU A 134 14.86 -6.44 6.33
CA LEU A 134 13.58 -7.07 6.58
C LEU A 134 12.83 -7.35 5.29
N ALA A 135 12.37 -8.60 5.15
CA ALA A 135 11.71 -9.10 3.94
C ALA A 135 12.49 -8.78 2.66
N ALA A 136 13.83 -8.90 2.72
CA ALA A 136 14.69 -8.73 1.55
C ALA A 136 14.26 -9.70 0.43
N GLY A 137 14.16 -9.20 -0.79
CA GLY A 137 13.76 -10.00 -1.95
C GLY A 137 12.26 -10.32 -2.06
N ARG A 138 11.43 -9.92 -1.04
CA ARG A 138 9.98 -10.16 -1.09
C ARG A 138 9.24 -9.02 -1.85
N PRO A 139 8.17 -9.34 -2.63
CA PRO A 139 7.66 -10.70 -2.86
C PRO A 139 8.60 -11.52 -3.75
N ASP A 140 8.89 -12.74 -3.33
CA ASP A 140 9.72 -13.70 -4.06
C ASP A 140 8.91 -14.54 -5.06
N TRP A 141 9.46 -15.67 -5.52
CA TRP A 141 8.77 -16.53 -6.47
C TRP A 141 7.56 -17.25 -5.85
N ASP A 142 7.69 -17.73 -4.60
CA ASP A 142 6.61 -18.42 -3.90
C ASP A 142 5.47 -17.46 -3.58
N ASP A 143 5.77 -16.24 -3.14
CA ASP A 143 4.78 -15.19 -2.94
C ASP A 143 3.97 -14.93 -4.21
N ARG A 144 4.68 -14.77 -5.34
CA ARG A 144 4.02 -14.51 -6.63
C ARG A 144 3.19 -15.68 -7.11
N LYS A 145 3.58 -16.91 -6.81
CA LYS A 145 2.79 -18.11 -7.09
C LYS A 145 1.52 -18.12 -6.25
N GLU A 146 1.64 -17.85 -4.95
CA GLU A 146 0.51 -17.76 -4.04
C GLU A 146 -0.48 -16.66 -4.46
N MET A 147 0.02 -15.46 -4.79
CA MET A 147 -0.79 -14.36 -5.32
C MET A 147 -1.58 -14.78 -6.57
N ARG A 148 -0.93 -15.44 -7.54
CA ARG A 148 -1.61 -15.91 -8.75
C ARG A 148 -2.65 -16.99 -8.45
N THR A 149 -2.35 -17.91 -7.53
CA THR A 149 -3.30 -18.94 -7.11
C THR A 149 -4.53 -18.31 -6.48
N PHE A 150 -4.34 -17.35 -5.58
CA PHE A 150 -5.44 -16.64 -4.93
C PHE A 150 -6.27 -15.83 -5.94
N ALA A 151 -5.63 -15.12 -6.87
CA ALA A 151 -6.35 -14.42 -7.93
C ALA A 151 -7.22 -15.36 -8.78
N LYS A 152 -6.75 -16.56 -9.12
CA LYS A 152 -7.52 -17.58 -9.82
C LYS A 152 -8.73 -18.04 -8.99
N THR A 153 -8.54 -18.27 -7.69
CA THR A 153 -9.64 -18.67 -6.79
C THR A 153 -10.72 -17.57 -6.71
N ILE A 154 -10.29 -16.29 -6.68
CA ILE A 154 -11.23 -15.15 -6.75
C ILE A 154 -11.99 -15.14 -8.08
N ALA A 155 -11.30 -15.33 -9.21
CA ALA A 155 -11.94 -15.36 -10.52
C ALA A 155 -12.98 -16.51 -10.62
N ASP A 156 -12.65 -17.68 -10.08
CA ASP A 156 -13.59 -18.79 -10.05
C ASP A 156 -14.80 -18.49 -9.15
N LYS A 157 -14.59 -17.89 -7.97
CA LYS A 157 -15.71 -17.43 -7.11
C LYS A 157 -16.63 -16.47 -7.88
N VAL A 158 -16.07 -15.50 -8.58
CA VAL A 158 -16.82 -14.50 -9.36
C VAL A 158 -17.64 -15.13 -10.48
N LYS A 159 -17.09 -16.12 -11.21
CA LYS A 159 -17.81 -16.83 -12.29
C LYS A 159 -19.10 -17.51 -11.84
N TYR A 160 -19.13 -18.00 -10.59
CA TYR A 160 -20.27 -18.71 -10.02
C TYR A 160 -21.13 -17.86 -9.09
N LEU A 161 -20.82 -16.56 -8.97
CA LEU A 161 -21.55 -15.65 -8.09
C LEU A 161 -22.91 -15.30 -8.69
N THR A 162 -24.00 -15.69 -8.02
CA THR A 162 -25.39 -15.41 -8.43
C THR A 162 -25.94 -14.15 -7.75
N ASP A 163 -25.53 -13.91 -6.52
CA ASP A 163 -26.02 -12.84 -5.67
C ASP A 163 -24.89 -11.96 -5.16
N ILE A 164 -25.22 -10.77 -4.66
CA ILE A 164 -24.24 -9.89 -4.00
C ILE A 164 -23.67 -10.61 -2.76
N PRO A 165 -22.34 -10.79 -2.67
CA PRO A 165 -21.74 -11.47 -1.54
C PRO A 165 -21.88 -10.65 -0.25
N ALA A 166 -21.98 -11.34 0.88
CA ALA A 166 -21.74 -10.68 2.17
C ALA A 166 -20.29 -10.15 2.23
N PRO A 167 -20.05 -9.05 2.94
CA PRO A 167 -18.70 -8.53 3.13
C PRO A 167 -17.75 -9.59 3.65
N ILE A 168 -16.53 -9.65 3.09
CA ILE A 168 -15.54 -10.64 3.50
C ILE A 168 -15.13 -10.44 4.96
N ALA A 169 -15.15 -11.52 5.73
CA ALA A 169 -14.64 -11.52 7.10
C ALA A 169 -13.09 -11.62 7.11
N VAL A 170 -12.44 -10.62 7.68
CA VAL A 170 -10.98 -10.56 7.84
C VAL A 170 -10.62 -10.27 9.29
N PRO A 171 -9.44 -10.71 9.78
CA PRO A 171 -9.01 -10.40 11.13
C PRO A 171 -8.68 -8.90 11.28
N GLY A 172 -8.84 -8.40 12.52
CA GLY A 172 -8.53 -7.04 12.91
C GLY A 172 -9.77 -6.21 13.25
N ASP A 173 -9.52 -4.99 13.70
CA ASP A 173 -10.54 -4.01 14.06
C ASP A 173 -10.29 -2.71 13.28
N ALA A 174 -11.24 -2.36 12.40
CA ALA A 174 -11.16 -1.16 11.58
C ALA A 174 -11.06 0.14 12.40
N GLU A 175 -11.62 0.16 13.61
CA GLU A 175 -11.63 1.32 14.51
C GLU A 175 -10.44 1.36 15.47
N ALA A 176 -9.62 0.31 15.51
CA ALA A 176 -8.44 0.26 16.39
C ALA A 176 -7.46 1.43 16.13
N PRO A 177 -6.74 1.88 17.16
CA PRO A 177 -5.75 2.94 16.99
C PRO A 177 -4.54 2.45 16.19
N TYR A 178 -3.78 3.41 15.65
CA TYR A 178 -2.49 3.12 15.00
C TYR A 178 -1.50 2.52 16.01
N TYR A 179 -0.71 1.56 15.53
CA TYR A 179 0.45 1.07 16.29
C TYR A 179 1.37 2.23 16.66
N VAL A 180 1.79 2.29 17.92
CA VAL A 180 2.77 3.27 18.39
C VAL A 180 4.18 2.72 18.15
N PRO A 181 4.97 3.30 17.24
CA PRO A 181 6.35 2.88 17.00
C PRO A 181 7.19 2.94 18.28
N LYS A 182 8.04 1.94 18.51
CA LYS A 182 8.94 1.87 19.66
C LYS A 182 10.40 1.99 19.21
N GLY A 183 11.24 2.56 20.07
CA GLY A 183 12.69 2.54 19.93
C GLY A 183 13.30 1.23 20.46
N THR A 184 14.63 1.12 20.40
CA THR A 184 15.39 -0.01 20.94
C THR A 184 15.30 -0.12 22.46
N ASP A 185 14.92 0.96 23.14
CA ASP A 185 14.64 1.04 24.58
C ASP A 185 13.23 0.57 24.95
N GLY A 186 12.42 0.17 23.96
CA GLY A 186 11.02 -0.22 24.13
C GLY A 186 10.04 0.93 24.35
N GLN A 187 10.52 2.18 24.44
CA GLN A 187 9.69 3.36 24.62
C GLN A 187 9.13 3.87 23.28
N PRO A 188 8.03 4.65 23.30
CA PRO A 188 7.49 5.27 22.10
C PRO A 188 8.51 6.14 21.36
N ALA A 189 8.81 5.80 20.11
CA ALA A 189 9.71 6.54 19.25
C ALA A 189 8.97 7.72 18.58
N LYS A 190 9.28 8.94 18.99
CA LYS A 190 8.59 10.17 18.57
C LYS A 190 9.29 10.82 17.35
N PHE A 191 9.05 10.30 16.14
CA PHE A 191 9.65 10.82 14.90
C PHE A 191 8.62 11.44 13.91
N LEU A 192 7.51 11.95 14.40
CA LEU A 192 6.48 12.57 13.53
C LEU A 192 7.04 13.74 12.70
N LYS A 193 8.00 14.49 13.27
CA LYS A 193 8.64 15.63 12.61
C LYS A 193 9.83 15.24 11.72
N ALA A 194 10.28 13.98 11.75
CA ALA A 194 11.39 13.53 10.91
C ALA A 194 11.11 13.76 9.42
N LYS A 195 12.09 14.33 8.73
CA LYS A 195 12.07 14.61 7.30
C LYS A 195 13.36 14.10 6.65
N PRO A 196 13.35 13.72 5.37
CA PRO A 196 14.57 13.30 4.70
C PRO A 196 15.54 14.47 4.55
N GLN A 197 16.80 14.23 4.81
CA GLN A 197 17.93 15.12 4.55
C GLN A 197 18.47 14.90 3.14
N THR A 198 19.32 15.81 2.69
CA THR A 198 20.03 15.71 1.41
C THR A 198 21.52 15.94 1.63
N ASP A 199 22.34 15.00 1.20
CA ASP A 199 23.79 15.17 1.12
C ASP A 199 24.12 16.00 -0.14
N PRO A 200 24.56 17.28 0.02
CA PRO A 200 24.79 18.16 -1.12
C PRO A 200 25.98 17.70 -1.97
N ALA A 201 26.93 16.96 -1.40
CA ALA A 201 28.10 16.45 -2.12
C ALA A 201 27.71 15.32 -3.12
N LYS A 202 26.60 14.61 -2.86
CA LYS A 202 26.08 13.54 -3.73
C LYS A 202 24.94 14.00 -4.62
N CYS A 203 24.24 15.07 -4.24
CA CYS A 203 23.05 15.51 -4.92
C CYS A 203 23.37 16.19 -6.24
N THR A 204 22.78 15.70 -7.33
CA THR A 204 22.90 16.29 -8.67
C THR A 204 21.72 17.21 -9.02
N ASN A 205 20.87 17.52 -8.08
CA ASN A 205 19.65 18.33 -8.25
C ASN A 205 18.72 17.86 -9.39
N CYS A 206 18.66 16.55 -9.64
CA CYS A 206 17.88 15.99 -10.76
C CYS A 206 16.35 16.00 -10.56
N GLY A 207 15.85 16.42 -9.39
CA GLY A 207 14.43 16.53 -9.08
C GLY A 207 13.68 15.19 -8.90
N ALA A 208 14.33 14.04 -9.03
CA ALA A 208 13.66 12.73 -8.97
C ALA A 208 12.92 12.50 -7.64
N CYS A 209 13.50 12.96 -6.51
CA CYS A 209 12.90 12.83 -5.19
C CYS A 209 11.61 13.67 -5.02
N ALA A 210 11.56 14.87 -5.61
CA ALA A 210 10.35 15.70 -5.61
C ALA A 210 9.25 15.05 -6.48
N ARG A 211 9.60 14.59 -7.69
CA ARG A 211 8.63 13.96 -8.61
C ARG A 211 7.98 12.67 -8.09
N VAL A 212 8.64 11.93 -7.20
CA VAL A 212 8.08 10.69 -6.64
C VAL A 212 7.43 10.88 -5.28
N CYS A 213 7.51 12.08 -4.69
CA CYS A 213 6.95 12.32 -3.38
C CYS A 213 5.42 12.23 -3.41
N PRO A 214 4.80 11.25 -2.70
CA PRO A 214 3.34 11.08 -2.73
C PRO A 214 2.59 12.21 -2.03
N MET A 215 3.30 13.06 -1.29
CA MET A 215 2.74 14.20 -0.57
C MET A 215 3.11 15.55 -1.20
N GLY A 216 3.90 15.57 -2.29
CA GLY A 216 4.43 16.83 -2.81
C GLY A 216 5.26 17.62 -1.78
N ALA A 217 5.86 16.92 -0.80
CA ALA A 217 6.48 17.56 0.36
C ALA A 217 7.85 18.18 0.09
N ILE A 218 8.50 17.78 -0.99
CA ILE A 218 9.84 18.24 -1.38
C ILE A 218 9.68 19.37 -2.40
N ASP A 219 10.36 20.48 -2.17
CA ASP A 219 10.34 21.62 -3.09
C ASP A 219 11.00 21.21 -4.44
N PRO A 220 10.30 21.31 -5.57
CA PRO A 220 10.88 20.97 -6.87
C PRO A 220 11.97 21.94 -7.33
N SER A 221 12.00 23.19 -6.82
CA SER A 221 13.01 24.20 -7.13
C SER A 221 14.26 24.05 -6.24
N ASP A 222 14.08 23.54 -5.02
CA ASP A 222 15.16 23.22 -4.08
C ASP A 222 14.91 21.86 -3.42
N VAL A 223 15.45 20.81 -4.01
CA VAL A 223 15.24 19.44 -3.53
C VAL A 223 15.85 19.18 -2.13
N CYS A 224 16.65 20.10 -1.59
CA CYS A 224 17.15 20.03 -0.21
C CYS A 224 16.06 20.46 0.78
N SER A 225 15.13 21.31 0.33
CA SER A 225 14.01 21.81 1.13
C SER A 225 12.84 20.81 1.15
N VAL A 226 12.28 20.58 2.34
CA VAL A 226 11.12 19.71 2.55
C VAL A 226 10.07 20.47 3.38
N PRO A 227 9.43 21.51 2.82
CA PRO A 227 8.45 22.34 3.54
C PRO A 227 7.19 21.57 3.90
N GLY A 228 6.74 20.65 3.03
CA GLY A 228 5.49 19.93 3.17
C GLY A 228 5.48 18.80 4.21
N THR A 229 4.34 18.13 4.33
CA THR A 229 4.12 17.00 5.24
C THR A 229 4.82 15.74 4.74
N CYS A 230 5.78 15.21 5.50
CA CYS A 230 6.46 13.95 5.19
C CYS A 230 5.79 12.78 5.92
N ILE A 231 5.38 11.75 5.15
CA ILE A 231 4.83 10.49 5.69
C ILE A 231 5.88 9.38 5.88
N LYS A 232 7.15 9.67 5.75
CA LYS A 232 8.33 8.77 5.89
C LYS A 232 8.28 7.54 4.98
N CYS A 233 7.58 7.60 3.86
CA CYS A 233 7.36 6.48 2.93
C CYS A 233 8.63 5.97 2.24
N GLN A 234 9.75 6.66 2.35
CA GLN A 234 11.06 6.35 1.73
C GLN A 234 11.11 6.45 0.19
N ALA A 235 10.06 6.91 -0.48
CA ALA A 235 10.06 7.04 -1.95
C ALA A 235 11.26 7.84 -2.46
N CYS A 236 11.55 9.00 -1.85
CA CYS A 236 12.67 9.87 -2.22
C CYS A 236 14.05 9.21 -1.97
N VAL A 237 14.19 8.46 -0.87
CA VAL A 237 15.44 7.72 -0.53
C VAL A 237 15.65 6.58 -1.53
N ARG A 238 14.61 5.76 -1.77
CA ARG A 238 14.67 4.60 -2.67
C ARG A 238 14.87 4.99 -4.14
N LYS A 239 14.35 6.14 -4.56
CA LYS A 239 14.48 6.62 -5.94
C LYS A 239 15.80 7.34 -6.22
N CYS A 240 16.53 7.78 -5.19
CA CYS A 240 17.76 8.51 -5.36
C CYS A 240 18.91 7.61 -5.79
N THR A 241 19.24 7.57 -7.09
CA THR A 241 20.34 6.75 -7.65
C THR A 241 21.73 7.19 -7.16
N LYS A 242 21.84 8.40 -6.61
CA LYS A 242 23.09 8.93 -6.01
C LYS A 242 23.16 8.72 -4.50
N HIS A 243 22.12 8.09 -3.91
CA HIS A 243 22.02 7.90 -2.45
C HIS A 243 22.23 9.20 -1.65
N ALA A 244 21.78 10.32 -2.22
CA ALA A 244 21.89 11.63 -1.58
C ALA A 244 20.77 11.90 -0.56
N LYS A 245 19.62 11.21 -0.66
CA LYS A 245 18.50 11.34 0.29
C LYS A 245 18.63 10.29 1.39
N TYR A 246 18.50 10.73 2.67
CA TYR A 246 18.58 9.85 3.84
C TYR A 246 17.76 10.42 5.01
N PHE A 247 17.65 9.66 6.09
CA PHE A 247 17.07 10.10 7.36
C PHE A 247 18.15 10.00 8.44
N ASP A 248 18.24 11.03 9.29
CA ASP A 248 19.19 11.15 10.41
C ASP A 248 18.51 11.36 11.77
N ASP A 249 17.18 11.40 11.81
CA ASP A 249 16.43 11.54 13.07
C ASP A 249 16.70 10.35 13.99
N ALA A 250 17.20 10.62 15.19
CA ALA A 250 17.62 9.59 16.14
C ALA A 250 16.47 8.66 16.56
N ALA A 251 15.25 9.20 16.75
CA ALA A 251 14.09 8.39 17.13
C ALA A 251 13.64 7.50 15.98
N PHE A 252 13.67 8.00 14.73
CA PHE A 252 13.41 7.21 13.54
C PHE A 252 14.42 6.07 13.38
N LEU A 253 15.73 6.36 13.52
CA LEU A 253 16.78 5.36 13.40
C LEU A 253 16.71 4.32 14.51
N SER A 254 16.39 4.72 15.75
CA SER A 254 16.15 3.80 16.86
C SER A 254 14.98 2.86 16.57
N HIS A 255 13.87 3.36 15.97
CA HIS A 255 12.77 2.52 15.55
C HIS A 255 13.18 1.52 14.46
N VAL A 256 13.95 1.95 13.46
CA VAL A 256 14.47 1.06 12.41
C VAL A 256 15.32 -0.05 13.02
N ALA A 257 16.24 0.30 13.93
CA ALA A 257 17.07 -0.69 14.63
C ALA A 257 16.25 -1.68 15.45
N MET A 258 15.22 -1.21 16.16
CA MET A 258 14.29 -2.07 16.89
C MET A 258 13.58 -3.07 15.95
N LEU A 259 13.11 -2.59 14.80
CA LEU A 259 12.49 -3.48 13.80
C LEU A 259 13.47 -4.54 13.31
N GLU A 260 14.70 -4.18 13.00
CA GLU A 260 15.76 -5.09 12.55
C GLU A 260 16.18 -6.12 13.60
N GLN A 261 16.02 -5.80 14.88
CA GLN A 261 16.33 -6.72 16.00
C GLN A 261 15.21 -7.72 16.26
N HIS A 262 13.95 -7.34 16.11
CA HIS A 262 12.82 -8.11 16.62
C HIS A 262 11.91 -8.73 15.54
N PHE A 263 12.05 -8.35 14.27
CA PHE A 263 11.13 -8.79 13.21
C PHE A 263 11.87 -9.44 12.03
N THR A 264 12.91 -10.21 12.31
CA THR A 264 13.71 -10.91 11.28
C THR A 264 13.04 -12.18 10.77
N GLU A 265 12.23 -12.85 11.61
CA GLU A 265 11.53 -14.06 11.22
C GLU A 265 10.59 -13.81 10.03
N PRO A 266 10.73 -14.57 8.92
CA PRO A 266 9.91 -14.37 7.73
C PRO A 266 8.41 -14.53 8.02
N LYS A 267 7.63 -13.53 7.68
CA LYS A 267 6.17 -13.60 7.74
C LYS A 267 5.60 -14.28 6.50
N LYS A 268 4.41 -14.83 6.65
CA LYS A 268 3.63 -15.43 5.56
C LYS A 268 2.61 -14.43 5.03
N ASN A 269 2.19 -14.64 3.79
CA ASN A 269 1.01 -13.98 3.28
C ASN A 269 -0.24 -14.60 3.92
N GLU A 270 -1.30 -13.82 3.99
CA GLU A 270 -2.60 -14.27 4.49
C GLU A 270 -3.68 -13.87 3.49
N VAL A 271 -4.60 -14.80 3.19
CA VAL A 271 -5.66 -14.61 2.20
C VAL A 271 -7.00 -15.07 2.76
N PHE A 272 -8.06 -14.36 2.39
CA PHE A 272 -9.44 -14.54 2.87
C PHE A 272 -10.39 -14.51 1.67
N LEU A 273 -11.37 -15.45 1.66
CA LEU A 273 -12.29 -15.64 0.53
C LEU A 273 -13.73 -15.93 1.00
#